data_a68f25ac23fa96b4caba23fff420854e
#
_entry.id   a68f25ac23fa96b4caba23fff420854e
#
_cell.length_a   1.000
_cell.length_b   1.000
_cell.length_c   1.000
_cell.angle_alpha   90.00
_cell.angle_beta   90.00
_cell.angle_gamma   90.00
#
_symmetry.space_group_name_H-M   'P 1'
#
loop_
_entity.id
_entity.type
_entity.pdbx_description
1 polymer ?
#
loop_
_entity_poly.entity_id
_entity_poly.type
_entity_poly.pdbx_seq_one_letter_code
_entity_poly.pdbx_strand_id
1 'polypeptide(L)'
;NEQVITEDINVKRIISRYFGIENPKKYIDRFSSLLLKNTNSKNLNQAFMDFGSSICKPRSPLCSDCPLENTCKKYFDYEKRPIEKFSGSNRELRGNLIKLLLKKGNLKVKTIQQELDTDQDRLNEILKKMQKDGLVKLNTNNLVEINPG
;
A
#
# COMPACT_ATOMS: atom_id res chain seq x y z
N ASN A 1 10.63 -18.41 7.40
CA ASN A 1 10.24 -17.90 6.07
C ASN A 1 9.03 -18.68 5.59
N GLU A 2 7.85 -18.12 5.78
CA GLU A 2 6.62 -18.73 5.26
C GLU A 2 6.60 -18.64 3.73
N GLN A 3 6.22 -19.74 3.09
CA GLN A 3 6.06 -19.82 1.64
C GLN A 3 4.63 -19.36 1.27
N VAL A 4 4.46 -18.05 1.11
CA VAL A 4 3.16 -17.44 0.81
C VAL A 4 3.25 -16.40 -0.29
N ILE A 5 2.16 -16.19 -1.03
CA ILE A 5 1.99 -15.06 -1.94
C ILE A 5 1.51 -13.86 -1.12
N THR A 6 2.21 -12.74 -1.23
CA THR A 6 1.85 -11.50 -0.53
C THR A 6 0.52 -10.94 -1.03
N GLU A 7 -0.35 -10.52 -0.12
CA GLU A 7 -1.62 -9.84 -0.45
C GLU A 7 -1.42 -8.39 -0.94
N ASP A 8 -0.51 -8.17 -1.89
CA ASP A 8 -0.26 -6.86 -2.49
C ASP A 8 -1.31 -6.50 -3.55
N ILE A 9 -1.44 -5.21 -3.85
CA ILE A 9 -2.39 -4.70 -4.84
C ILE A 9 -2.05 -5.19 -6.26
N ASN A 10 -0.77 -5.38 -6.60
CA ASN A 10 -0.36 -5.92 -7.89
C ASN A 10 -0.80 -7.38 -8.02
N VAL A 11 -0.57 -8.17 -6.98
CA VAL A 11 -0.99 -9.59 -6.93
C VAL A 11 -2.51 -9.70 -7.08
N LYS A 12 -3.27 -8.93 -6.29
CA LYS A 12 -4.73 -8.91 -6.36
C LYS A 12 -5.23 -8.54 -7.75
N ARG A 13 -4.66 -7.51 -8.35
CA ARG A 13 -5.00 -7.06 -9.70
C ARG A 13 -4.73 -8.12 -10.76
N ILE A 14 -3.54 -8.73 -10.74
CA ILE A 14 -3.15 -9.75 -11.72
C ILE A 14 -4.06 -10.97 -11.61
N ILE A 15 -4.27 -11.48 -10.40
CA ILE A 15 -5.14 -12.63 -10.14
C ILE A 15 -6.58 -12.33 -10.56
N SER A 16 -7.11 -11.15 -10.19
CA SER A 16 -8.45 -10.72 -10.58
C SER A 16 -8.61 -10.68 -12.09
N ARG A 17 -7.71 -10.02 -12.81
CA ARG A 17 -7.76 -9.90 -14.27
C ARG A 17 -7.60 -11.23 -14.99
N TYR A 18 -6.65 -12.04 -14.54
CA TYR A 18 -6.35 -13.32 -15.19
C TYR A 18 -7.48 -14.33 -15.03
N PHE A 19 -8.00 -14.51 -13.80
CA PHE A 19 -9.03 -15.50 -13.52
C PHE A 19 -10.47 -14.96 -13.64
N GLY A 20 -10.70 -13.68 -13.84
CA GLY A 20 -12.03 -13.06 -13.86
C GLY A 20 -12.69 -13.03 -12.49
N ILE A 21 -11.96 -12.75 -11.43
CA ILE A 21 -12.42 -12.83 -10.03
C ILE A 21 -12.54 -11.44 -9.42
N GLU A 22 -13.72 -11.09 -8.93
CA GLU A 22 -13.99 -9.81 -8.27
C GLU A 22 -13.26 -9.70 -6.91
N ASN A 23 -13.22 -10.76 -6.13
CA ASN A 23 -12.56 -10.78 -4.82
C ASN A 23 -11.39 -11.79 -4.79
N PRO A 24 -10.21 -11.42 -5.29
CA PRO A 24 -9.05 -12.31 -5.39
C PRO A 24 -8.50 -12.74 -4.02
N LYS A 25 -8.74 -11.96 -2.96
CA LYS A 25 -8.24 -12.27 -1.61
C LYS A 25 -8.61 -13.67 -1.15
N LYS A 26 -9.85 -14.10 -1.42
CA LYS A 26 -10.35 -15.45 -1.05
C LYS A 26 -9.58 -16.60 -1.70
N TYR A 27 -8.87 -16.32 -2.78
CA TYR A 27 -8.21 -17.33 -3.60
C TYR A 27 -6.69 -17.31 -3.51
N ILE A 28 -6.11 -16.27 -2.87
CA ILE A 28 -4.65 -16.11 -2.79
C ILE A 28 -3.99 -17.32 -2.13
N ASP A 29 -4.52 -17.80 -1.00
CA ASP A 29 -3.97 -18.96 -0.29
C ASP A 29 -4.02 -20.21 -1.15
N ARG A 30 -5.13 -20.44 -1.85
CA ARG A 30 -5.26 -21.56 -2.79
C ARG A 30 -4.30 -21.47 -3.95
N PHE A 31 -4.10 -20.28 -4.51
CA PHE A 31 -3.11 -20.05 -5.58
C PHE A 31 -1.68 -20.15 -5.06
N SER A 32 -1.41 -19.74 -3.82
CA SER A 32 -0.11 -19.91 -3.19
C SER A 32 0.30 -21.36 -3.19
N SER A 33 -0.54 -22.28 -2.72
CA SER A 33 -0.25 -23.71 -2.67
C SER A 33 -0.02 -24.35 -4.05
N LEU A 34 -0.62 -23.81 -5.11
CA LEU A 34 -0.42 -24.28 -6.48
C LEU A 34 0.84 -23.72 -7.12
N LEU A 35 1.03 -22.40 -7.04
CA LEU A 35 2.10 -21.70 -7.73
C LEU A 35 3.47 -21.90 -7.06
N LEU A 36 3.50 -22.12 -5.75
CA LEU A 36 4.74 -22.32 -4.98
C LEU A 36 5.27 -23.76 -5.04
N LYS A 37 4.62 -24.68 -5.78
CA LYS A 37 5.11 -26.04 -5.94
C LYS A 37 6.50 -26.11 -6.61
N ASN A 38 6.76 -25.21 -7.56
CA ASN A 38 7.97 -25.23 -8.40
C ASN A 38 8.84 -23.98 -8.24
N THR A 39 8.52 -23.10 -7.29
CA THR A 39 9.28 -21.88 -7.02
C THR A 39 9.17 -21.49 -5.56
N ASN A 40 10.02 -20.56 -5.10
CA ASN A 40 9.91 -20.01 -3.75
C ASN A 40 9.11 -18.71 -3.73
N SER A 41 8.60 -18.36 -2.55
CA SER A 41 7.74 -17.16 -2.36
C SER A 41 8.46 -15.87 -2.71
N LYS A 42 9.77 -15.74 -2.48
CA LYS A 42 10.55 -14.55 -2.81
C LYS A 42 10.53 -14.26 -4.30
N ASN A 43 10.88 -15.28 -5.11
CA ASN A 43 10.94 -15.14 -6.56
C ASN A 43 9.55 -14.90 -7.16
N LEU A 44 8.55 -15.61 -6.67
CA LEU A 44 7.18 -15.46 -7.15
C LEU A 44 6.60 -14.09 -6.82
N ASN A 45 6.77 -13.61 -5.58
CA ASN A 45 6.30 -12.27 -5.19
C ASN A 45 7.02 -11.19 -6.00
N GLN A 46 8.34 -11.32 -6.22
CA GLN A 46 9.08 -10.38 -7.06
C GLN A 46 8.55 -10.40 -8.51
N ALA A 47 8.32 -11.57 -9.09
CA ALA A 47 7.74 -11.70 -10.43
C ALA A 47 6.36 -11.02 -10.54
N PHE A 48 5.50 -11.14 -9.52
CA PHE A 48 4.24 -10.41 -9.49
C PHE A 48 4.43 -8.89 -9.46
N MET A 49 5.41 -8.37 -8.71
CA MET A 49 5.71 -6.94 -8.67
C MET A 49 6.21 -6.44 -10.02
N ASP A 50 7.17 -7.15 -10.63
CA ASP A 50 7.75 -6.79 -11.92
C ASP A 50 6.71 -6.84 -13.03
N PHE A 51 5.94 -7.92 -13.10
CA PHE A 51 4.86 -8.09 -14.07
C PHE A 51 3.75 -7.03 -13.91
N GLY A 52 3.39 -6.72 -12.66
CA GLY A 52 2.39 -5.71 -12.33
C GLY A 52 2.81 -4.28 -12.65
N SER A 53 4.11 -3.99 -12.60
CA SER A 53 4.67 -2.66 -12.89
C SER A 53 5.02 -2.47 -14.37
N SER A 54 5.43 -3.53 -15.06
CA SER A 54 5.90 -3.47 -16.46
C SER A 54 4.81 -3.76 -17.48
N ILE A 55 4.03 -4.84 -17.29
CA ILE A 55 3.05 -5.35 -18.28
C ILE A 55 1.62 -5.12 -17.79
N CYS A 56 1.23 -5.76 -16.68
CA CYS A 56 -0.15 -5.68 -16.17
C CYS A 56 -0.39 -4.41 -15.34
N LYS A 57 -0.11 -3.25 -15.92
CA LYS A 57 -0.22 -1.94 -15.27
C LYS A 57 -1.66 -1.60 -14.83
N PRO A 58 -1.84 -0.76 -13.78
CA PRO A 58 -3.18 -0.40 -13.31
C PRO A 58 -4.05 0.25 -14.39
N ARG A 59 -3.57 1.30 -15.03
CA ARG A 59 -4.36 2.12 -15.96
C ARG A 59 -4.26 1.72 -17.42
N SER A 60 -3.09 1.33 -17.87
CA SER A 60 -2.80 1.03 -19.28
C SER A 60 -1.99 -0.26 -19.37
N PRO A 61 -2.62 -1.42 -19.17
CA PRO A 61 -1.93 -2.69 -19.28
C PRO A 61 -1.53 -2.97 -20.73
N LEU A 62 -0.31 -3.50 -20.91
CA LEU A 62 0.23 -3.89 -22.21
C LEU A 62 -0.23 -5.31 -22.56
N CYS A 63 -1.52 -5.48 -22.86
CA CYS A 63 -2.09 -6.80 -23.09
C CYS A 63 -1.56 -7.46 -24.35
N SER A 64 -1.28 -6.70 -25.41
CA SER A 64 -0.67 -7.20 -26.67
C SER A 64 0.72 -7.81 -26.46
N ASP A 65 1.46 -7.32 -25.49
CA ASP A 65 2.81 -7.79 -25.18
C ASP A 65 2.83 -8.81 -24.03
N CYS A 66 1.64 -9.15 -23.52
CA CYS A 66 1.50 -10.00 -22.35
C CYS A 66 1.59 -11.49 -22.70
N PRO A 67 2.52 -12.25 -22.12
CA PRO A 67 2.64 -13.70 -22.38
C PRO A 67 1.41 -14.49 -21.94
N LEU A 68 0.54 -13.91 -21.13
CA LEU A 68 -0.68 -14.54 -20.64
C LEU A 68 -1.94 -14.09 -21.40
N GLU A 69 -1.81 -13.31 -22.48
CA GLU A 69 -2.93 -12.69 -23.18
C GLU A 69 -4.03 -13.69 -23.60
N ASN A 70 -3.62 -14.81 -24.19
CA ASN A 70 -4.53 -15.81 -24.75
C ASN A 70 -5.35 -16.58 -23.70
N THR A 71 -4.87 -16.62 -22.46
CA THR A 71 -5.52 -17.34 -21.35
C THR A 71 -6.18 -16.41 -20.33
N CYS A 72 -5.87 -15.11 -20.42
CA CYS A 72 -6.35 -14.10 -19.49
C CYS A 72 -7.80 -13.73 -19.73
N LYS A 73 -8.63 -13.72 -18.68
CA LYS A 73 -10.04 -13.28 -18.75
C LYS A 73 -10.22 -11.78 -18.95
N LYS A 74 -9.15 -10.99 -18.81
CA LYS A 74 -9.13 -9.52 -18.98
C LYS A 74 -10.21 -8.80 -18.15
N TYR A 75 -10.40 -9.23 -16.89
CA TYR A 75 -11.38 -8.64 -15.98
C TYR A 75 -10.84 -7.33 -15.40
N PHE A 76 -11.33 -6.18 -15.86
CA PHE A 76 -10.85 -4.85 -15.49
C PHE A 76 -11.75 -4.11 -14.47
N ASP A 77 -12.87 -4.69 -14.07
CA ASP A 77 -13.81 -4.03 -13.15
C ASP A 77 -13.31 -3.96 -11.68
N TYR A 78 -12.30 -4.74 -11.34
CA TYR A 78 -11.71 -4.79 -10.00
C TYR A 78 -11.15 -3.43 -9.53
N GLU A 79 -10.76 -2.54 -10.44
CA GLU A 79 -9.98 -1.31 -10.12
C GLU A 79 -10.77 0.00 -10.29
N LYS A 80 -12.08 -0.03 -10.40
CA LYS A 80 -12.92 1.19 -10.54
C LYS A 80 -12.95 2.09 -9.29
N ARG A 81 -12.03 1.91 -8.34
CA ARG A 81 -11.93 2.80 -7.17
C ARG A 81 -11.27 4.12 -7.59
N PRO A 82 -11.87 5.27 -7.24
CA PRO A 82 -11.22 6.54 -7.46
C PRO A 82 -9.88 6.56 -6.73
N ILE A 83 -8.80 6.85 -7.48
CA ILE A 83 -7.48 7.01 -6.87
C ILE A 83 -7.44 8.41 -6.28
N GLU A 84 -7.40 8.49 -4.97
CA GLU A 84 -7.16 9.74 -4.26
C GLU A 84 -5.81 10.34 -4.72
N LYS A 85 -5.82 11.62 -5.08
CA LYS A 85 -4.57 12.32 -5.43
C LYS A 85 -3.62 12.28 -4.24
N PHE A 86 -2.34 12.04 -4.49
CA PHE A 86 -1.33 12.03 -3.42
C PHE A 86 -1.20 13.41 -2.76
N SER A 87 -1.16 14.47 -3.58
CA SER A 87 -1.11 15.84 -3.09
C SER A 87 -2.39 16.20 -2.32
N GLY A 88 -2.21 16.70 -1.11
CA GLY A 88 -3.29 17.01 -0.17
C GLY A 88 -3.86 15.80 0.58
N SER A 89 -3.41 14.57 0.29
CA SER A 89 -3.91 13.36 0.95
C SER A 89 -3.38 13.18 2.38
N ASN A 90 -4.09 12.35 3.16
CA ASN A 90 -3.62 11.95 4.48
C ASN A 90 -2.30 11.17 4.44
N ARG A 91 -2.03 10.49 3.32
CA ARG A 91 -0.76 9.78 3.10
C ARG A 91 0.41 10.77 2.98
N GLU A 92 0.24 11.86 2.27
CA GLU A 92 1.24 12.93 2.18
C GLU A 92 1.47 13.58 3.54
N LEU A 93 0.41 13.95 4.25
CA LEU A 93 0.52 14.58 5.55
C LEU A 93 1.24 13.68 6.58
N ARG A 94 0.95 12.36 6.59
CA ARG A 94 1.69 11.38 7.41
C ARG A 94 3.19 11.36 7.08
N GLY A 95 3.52 11.35 5.79
CA GLY A 95 4.91 11.37 5.34
C GLY A 95 5.65 12.65 5.74
N ASN A 96 4.99 13.81 5.59
CA ASN A 96 5.55 15.10 5.96
C ASN A 96 5.74 15.23 7.48
N LEU A 97 4.81 14.69 8.28
CA LEU A 97 4.92 14.66 9.74
C LEU A 97 6.16 13.84 10.19
N ILE A 98 6.35 12.64 9.64
CA ILE A 98 7.54 11.83 9.94
C ILE A 98 8.82 12.57 9.54
N LYS A 99 8.87 13.15 8.33
CA LYS A 99 10.04 13.93 7.88
C LYS A 99 10.33 15.11 8.81
N LEU A 100 9.29 15.81 9.28
CA LEU A 100 9.42 16.94 10.20
C LEU A 100 10.00 16.49 11.54
N LEU A 101 9.49 15.41 12.12
CA LEU A 101 9.98 14.86 13.38
C LEU A 101 11.41 14.33 13.26
N LEU A 102 11.77 13.68 12.15
CA LEU A 102 13.15 13.24 11.89
C LEU A 102 14.12 14.40 11.80
N LYS A 103 13.68 15.55 11.25
CA LYS A 103 14.51 16.73 11.07
C LYS A 103 14.66 17.57 12.34
N LYS A 104 13.57 17.76 13.09
CA LYS A 104 13.50 18.72 14.21
C LYS A 104 13.41 18.05 15.60
N GLY A 105 13.32 16.71 15.64
CA GLY A 105 13.08 15.99 16.90
C GLY A 105 11.63 16.06 17.36
N ASN A 106 11.43 15.91 18.66
CA ASN A 106 10.11 15.91 19.28
C ASN A 106 9.47 17.29 19.25
N LEU A 107 8.23 17.39 18.81
CA LEU A 107 7.52 18.66 18.60
C LEU A 107 6.15 18.65 19.28
N LYS A 108 5.72 19.82 19.75
CA LYS A 108 4.33 19.99 20.22
C LYS A 108 3.36 19.96 19.05
N VAL A 109 2.15 19.42 19.28
CA VAL A 109 1.08 19.32 18.26
C VAL A 109 0.82 20.67 17.60
N LYS A 110 0.76 21.78 18.36
CA LYS A 110 0.59 23.15 17.80
C LYS A 110 1.70 23.55 16.83
N THR A 111 2.96 23.22 17.15
CA THR A 111 4.10 23.50 16.27
C THR A 111 4.00 22.69 14.98
N ILE A 112 3.64 21.40 15.08
CA ILE A 112 3.43 20.53 13.91
C ILE A 112 2.31 21.09 13.02
N GLN A 113 1.21 21.53 13.62
CA GLN A 113 0.10 22.14 12.90
C GLN A 113 0.54 23.35 12.07
N GLN A 114 1.31 24.25 12.67
CA GLN A 114 1.84 25.45 12.00
C GLN A 114 2.82 25.11 10.89
N GLU A 115 3.75 24.20 11.15
CA GLU A 115 4.78 23.80 10.16
C GLU A 115 4.23 23.06 8.95
N LEU A 116 3.13 22.32 9.14
CA LEU A 116 2.50 21.54 8.06
C LEU A 116 1.28 22.22 7.45
N ASP A 117 0.92 23.43 7.93
CA ASP A 117 -0.24 24.21 7.47
C ASP A 117 -1.50 23.34 7.32
N THR A 118 -1.86 22.67 8.40
CA THR A 118 -2.98 21.72 8.39
C THR A 118 -4.03 22.04 9.45
N ASP A 119 -5.25 21.59 9.19
CA ASP A 119 -6.35 21.68 10.16
C ASP A 119 -6.09 20.84 11.40
N GLN A 120 -6.51 21.35 12.57
CA GLN A 120 -6.32 20.72 13.87
C GLN A 120 -7.01 19.35 13.97
N ASP A 121 -8.24 19.25 13.49
CA ASP A 121 -9.02 18.01 13.59
C ASP A 121 -8.42 16.92 12.71
N ARG A 122 -8.04 17.29 11.50
CA ARG A 122 -7.33 16.40 10.58
C ARG A 122 -6.00 15.92 11.15
N LEU A 123 -5.22 16.81 11.76
CA LEU A 123 -3.95 16.44 12.39
C LEU A 123 -4.18 15.47 13.55
N ASN A 124 -5.18 15.73 14.40
CA ASN A 124 -5.53 14.87 15.52
C ASN A 124 -5.95 13.46 15.07
N GLU A 125 -6.76 13.36 14.00
CA GLU A 125 -7.13 12.05 13.43
C GLU A 125 -5.91 11.26 12.93
N ILE A 126 -5.00 11.95 12.27
CA ILE A 126 -3.77 11.33 11.74
C ILE A 126 -2.87 10.87 12.87
N LEU A 127 -2.66 11.72 13.88
CA LEU A 127 -1.87 11.35 15.07
C LEU A 127 -2.46 10.12 15.77
N LYS A 128 -3.76 10.06 15.97
CA LYS A 128 -4.44 8.87 16.55
C LYS A 128 -4.18 7.60 15.74
N LYS A 129 -4.28 7.69 14.41
CA LYS A 129 -4.00 6.54 13.52
C LYS A 129 -2.53 6.13 13.59
N MET A 130 -1.61 7.10 13.55
CA MET A 130 -0.17 6.82 13.62
C MET A 130 0.27 6.28 14.98
N GLN A 131 -0.38 6.68 16.08
CA GLN A 131 -0.18 6.07 17.40
C GLN A 131 -0.64 4.61 17.42
N LYS A 132 -1.84 4.34 16.86
CA LYS A 132 -2.36 2.97 16.74
C LYS A 132 -1.44 2.08 15.89
N ASP A 133 -0.86 2.65 14.83
CA ASP A 133 0.10 1.97 13.95
C ASP A 133 1.50 1.83 14.60
N GLY A 134 1.72 2.35 15.81
CA GLY A 134 2.99 2.30 16.54
C GLY A 134 4.09 3.20 15.97
N LEU A 135 3.76 4.16 15.10
CA LEU A 135 4.74 5.04 14.45
C LEU A 135 5.16 6.24 15.28
N VAL A 136 4.24 6.77 16.08
CA VAL A 136 4.49 7.92 16.95
C VAL A 136 3.93 7.70 18.35
N LYS A 137 4.49 8.39 19.32
CA LYS A 137 3.96 8.50 20.68
C LYS A 137 3.57 9.95 20.95
N LEU A 138 2.48 10.14 21.67
CA LEU A 138 2.05 11.44 22.20
C LEU A 138 2.10 11.36 23.72
N ASN A 139 2.88 12.21 24.33
CA ASN A 139 3.00 12.27 25.78
C ASN A 139 1.97 13.24 26.40
N THR A 140 1.89 13.28 27.74
CA THR A 140 0.95 14.10 28.51
C THR A 140 1.11 15.62 28.27
N ASN A 141 2.26 16.05 27.75
CA ASN A 141 2.56 17.45 27.44
C ASN A 141 2.24 17.82 25.98
N ASN A 142 1.45 17.01 25.26
CA ASN A 142 1.15 17.17 23.84
C ASN A 142 2.42 17.23 22.95
N LEU A 143 3.47 16.53 23.36
CA LEU A 143 4.69 16.38 22.59
C LEU A 143 4.61 15.08 21.78
N VAL A 144 4.81 15.19 20.47
CA VAL A 144 4.84 14.09 19.54
C VAL A 144 6.26 13.66 19.30
N GLU A 145 6.52 12.36 19.39
CA GLU A 145 7.83 11.74 19.16
C GLU A 145 7.69 10.51 18.27
N ILE A 146 8.73 10.18 17.52
CA ILE A 146 8.77 8.93 16.74
C ILE A 146 8.93 7.77 17.73
N ASN A 147 8.17 6.72 17.51
CA ASN A 147 8.34 5.48 18.28
C ASN A 147 9.50 4.68 17.66
N PRO A 148 10.59 4.43 18.40
CA PRO A 148 11.79 3.75 17.86
C PRO A 148 11.59 2.24 17.63
N GLY A 149 10.42 1.68 17.98
CA GLY A 149 10.15 0.24 17.90
C GLY A 149 10.34 -0.45 19.23
#